data_bdeb88817a18c795048a09a6a46b457a
#
_entry.id   bdeb88817a18c795048a09a6a46b457a
#
_cell.length_a   1.000
_cell.length_b   1.000
_cell.length_c   1.000
_cell.angle_alpha   90.00
_cell.angle_beta   90.00
_cell.angle_gamma   90.00
#
_symmetry.space_group_name_H-M   'P 1'
#
loop_
_entity.id
_entity.type
_entity.pdbx_description
1 polymer ?
#
loop_
_entity_poly.entity_id
_entity_poly.type
_entity_poly.pdbx_seq_one_letter_code
_entity_poly.pdbx_strand_id
1 'polypeptide(L)'
;VGVRSFLKGKLDKHGGPVGLAKHAVTRATGNSGGSTGGGHVDPAAELKTAFSGLPELPDPQGFVAVAPSNLLAEGSGSTFKAGETPVACFRIDGKVYVIDDECAHENGPVGEGQLDGFVVTCPYHNWRYDVRNGDCLTNKERFLSCFAVKEEGGYIWVGRKLREGTHSRGGEHDDGLTTRNIKVD
;
A
#
# COMPACT_ATOMS: atom_id res chain seq x y z
N VAL A 1 -8.05 26.39 15.28
CA VAL A 1 -6.94 26.26 16.20
C VAL A 1 -6.29 24.88 16.00
N GLY A 2 -5.16 24.79 15.25
CA GLY A 2 -4.09 23.89 15.61
C GLY A 2 -4.01 22.47 15.09
N VAL A 3 -4.19 22.19 13.79
CA VAL A 3 -3.90 20.84 13.22
C VAL A 3 -2.45 20.70 12.70
N ARG A 4 -1.61 21.71 12.92
CA ARG A 4 -0.24 21.75 12.37
C ARG A 4 0.87 21.13 13.24
N SER A 5 0.58 20.64 14.43
CA SER A 5 1.62 20.21 15.37
C SER A 5 1.86 18.70 15.46
N PHE A 6 0.99 17.86 14.89
CA PHE A 6 1.09 16.41 15.09
C PHE A 6 1.96 15.66 14.05
N LEU A 7 2.34 16.34 12.97
CA LEU A 7 3.08 15.70 11.85
C LEU A 7 4.60 15.73 11.98
N LYS A 8 5.17 16.41 13.02
CA LYS A 8 6.61 16.67 13.11
C LYS A 8 7.42 15.60 13.85
N GLY A 9 6.79 14.67 14.55
CA GLY A 9 7.49 13.75 15.47
C GLY A 9 7.70 12.32 14.99
N LYS A 10 7.11 11.89 13.87
CA LYS A 10 7.14 10.48 13.45
C LYS A 10 7.76 10.23 12.06
N LEU A 11 8.28 11.30 11.43
CA LEU A 11 8.80 11.25 10.05
C LEU A 11 10.28 10.82 9.92
N ASP A 12 11.02 10.76 11.03
CA ASP A 12 12.49 10.72 10.97
C ASP A 12 13.14 9.35 11.16
N LYS A 13 12.37 8.27 11.35
CA LYS A 13 12.97 6.94 11.56
C LYS A 13 12.80 5.92 10.44
N HIS A 14 11.89 6.11 9.50
CA HIS A 14 11.73 5.19 8.36
C HIS A 14 11.27 5.96 7.13
N GLY A 15 12.14 6.75 6.52
CA GLY A 15 11.93 7.43 5.25
C GLY A 15 10.47 7.76 4.95
N GLY A 16 10.03 8.98 5.24
CA GLY A 16 8.67 9.44 4.97
C GLY A 16 8.22 9.17 3.53
N PRO A 17 6.99 9.54 3.14
CA PRO A 17 6.41 9.22 1.83
C PRO A 17 7.30 9.55 0.62
N VAL A 18 8.30 10.42 0.82
CA VAL A 18 9.32 10.79 -0.18
C VAL A 18 10.33 9.65 -0.45
N GLY A 19 10.59 8.77 0.53
CA GLY A 19 11.49 7.62 0.33
C GLY A 19 10.88 6.50 -0.50
N LEU A 20 9.62 6.21 -0.26
CA LEU A 20 8.87 5.15 -0.97
C LEU A 20 8.73 5.43 -2.46
N ALA A 21 8.49 6.68 -2.81
CA ALA A 21 8.30 7.08 -4.19
C ALA A 21 9.59 7.12 -5.03
N LYS A 22 10.77 7.22 -4.41
CA LYS A 22 12.03 7.12 -5.16
C LYS A 22 12.22 5.76 -5.82
N HIS A 23 11.72 4.69 -5.21
CA HIS A 23 11.80 3.35 -5.80
C HIS A 23 10.81 3.10 -6.94
N ALA A 24 9.63 3.68 -6.89
CA ALA A 24 8.63 3.56 -7.97
C ALA A 24 9.08 4.29 -9.24
N VAL A 25 9.65 5.50 -9.10
CA VAL A 25 10.14 6.31 -10.25
C VAL A 25 11.38 5.71 -10.89
N THR A 26 12.33 5.15 -10.10
CA THR A 26 13.56 4.56 -10.68
C THR A 26 13.32 3.29 -11.48
N ARG A 27 12.26 2.51 -11.20
CA ARG A 27 11.91 1.32 -12.01
C ARG A 27 11.16 1.67 -13.29
N ALA A 28 10.41 2.76 -13.32
CA ALA A 28 9.68 3.20 -14.51
C ALA A 28 10.58 3.85 -15.58
N THR A 29 11.78 4.34 -15.22
CA THR A 29 12.69 5.04 -16.14
C THR A 29 13.80 4.17 -16.73
N GLY A 30 13.79 2.89 -16.47
CA GLY A 30 14.77 1.94 -17.02
C GLY A 30 14.49 1.55 -18.46
N ASN A 31 14.57 2.46 -19.41
CA ASN A 31 15.03 2.18 -20.78
C ASN A 31 15.27 3.43 -21.63
N SER A 32 16.35 3.33 -22.39
CA SER A 32 16.75 4.06 -23.61
C SER A 32 17.43 5.42 -23.43
N GLY A 33 18.72 5.38 -23.78
CA GLY A 33 19.56 6.53 -24.00
C GLY A 33 19.05 7.46 -25.09
N GLY A 34 19.09 8.74 -24.75
CA GLY A 34 18.85 9.87 -25.63
C GLY A 34 19.29 11.12 -24.91
N SER A 35 20.55 11.54 -25.18
CA SER A 35 21.12 12.79 -24.66
C SER A 35 20.41 13.99 -25.26
N THR A 36 19.67 14.76 -24.45
CA THR A 36 19.47 16.21 -24.70
C THR A 36 19.06 16.89 -23.40
N GLY A 37 19.83 17.90 -22.95
CA GLY A 37 19.43 18.99 -22.06
C GLY A 37 18.96 18.60 -20.65
N GLY A 38 19.88 18.31 -19.73
CA GLY A 38 19.54 17.97 -18.36
C GLY A 38 19.08 19.17 -17.54
N GLY A 39 17.78 19.41 -17.48
CA GLY A 39 17.18 20.07 -16.34
C GLY A 39 17.14 19.06 -15.20
N HIS A 40 17.83 19.35 -14.10
CA HIS A 40 17.76 18.54 -12.89
C HIS A 40 16.34 18.68 -12.31
N VAL A 41 15.47 17.75 -12.65
CA VAL A 41 14.12 17.68 -12.07
C VAL A 41 14.25 17.00 -10.70
N ASP A 42 13.85 17.70 -9.65
CA ASP A 42 13.78 17.11 -8.32
C ASP A 42 12.70 16.03 -8.30
N PRO A 43 13.07 14.74 -8.09
CA PRO A 43 12.10 13.64 -8.08
C PRO A 43 11.03 13.80 -7.00
N ALA A 44 11.30 14.57 -5.95
CA ALA A 44 10.31 14.88 -4.92
C ALA A 44 9.27 15.90 -5.41
N ALA A 45 9.64 16.79 -6.35
CA ALA A 45 8.72 17.75 -6.95
C ALA A 45 7.79 17.07 -7.98
N GLU A 46 8.33 16.15 -8.80
CA GLU A 46 7.52 15.34 -9.72
C GLU A 46 6.48 14.52 -8.97
N LEU A 47 6.88 13.95 -7.84
CA LEU A 47 5.98 13.16 -7.01
C LEU A 47 4.86 13.99 -6.41
N LYS A 48 5.18 15.16 -5.82
CA LYS A 48 4.17 16.09 -5.31
C LYS A 48 3.19 16.51 -6.40
N THR A 49 3.67 16.72 -7.62
CA THR A 49 2.84 17.06 -8.78
C THR A 49 1.95 15.88 -9.18
N ALA A 50 2.46 14.67 -9.17
CA ALA A 50 1.68 13.47 -9.51
C ALA A 50 0.51 13.24 -8.54
N PHE A 51 0.69 13.54 -7.25
CA PHE A 51 -0.36 13.41 -6.23
C PHE A 51 -1.24 14.67 -6.07
N SER A 52 -0.93 15.80 -6.71
CA SER A 52 -1.66 17.05 -6.53
C SER A 52 -3.12 17.02 -7.01
N GLY A 53 -3.47 16.08 -7.90
CA GLY A 53 -4.82 15.91 -8.42
C GLY A 53 -5.58 14.72 -7.80
N LEU A 54 -5.03 14.09 -6.75
CA LEU A 54 -5.68 12.95 -6.12
C LEU A 54 -6.98 13.39 -5.42
N PRO A 55 -8.12 12.74 -5.67
CA PRO A 55 -9.35 13.01 -4.93
C PRO A 55 -9.17 12.78 -3.43
N GLU A 56 -9.47 13.80 -2.62
CA GLU A 56 -9.28 13.75 -1.16
C GLU A 56 -10.44 13.04 -0.44
N LEU A 57 -11.63 13.02 -1.05
CA LEU A 57 -12.82 12.42 -0.46
C LEU A 57 -13.08 11.04 -1.05
N PRO A 58 -13.61 10.11 -0.23
CA PRO A 58 -14.11 8.85 -0.75
C PRO A 58 -15.19 9.04 -1.81
N ASP A 59 -15.27 8.13 -2.75
CA ASP A 59 -16.38 8.08 -3.69
C ASP A 59 -17.70 7.67 -2.98
N PRO A 60 -18.88 7.76 -3.66
CA PRO A 60 -20.15 7.37 -3.07
C PRO A 60 -20.25 5.90 -2.62
N GLN A 61 -19.34 5.04 -3.08
CA GLN A 61 -19.26 3.62 -2.71
C GLN A 61 -18.24 3.38 -1.59
N GLY A 62 -17.57 4.43 -1.09
CA GLY A 62 -16.60 4.36 -0.02
C GLY A 62 -15.19 3.93 -0.46
N PHE A 63 -14.86 4.07 -1.76
CA PHE A 63 -13.49 3.88 -2.23
C PHE A 63 -12.70 5.16 -2.05
N VAL A 64 -11.45 5.02 -1.62
CA VAL A 64 -10.47 6.11 -1.44
C VAL A 64 -9.45 6.03 -2.55
N ALA A 65 -9.18 7.14 -3.24
CA ALA A 65 -8.10 7.22 -4.21
C ALA A 65 -6.75 7.17 -3.47
N VAL A 66 -5.85 6.27 -3.91
CA VAL A 66 -4.57 6.05 -3.22
C VAL A 66 -3.37 6.49 -4.06
N ALA A 67 -3.48 6.43 -5.39
CA ALA A 67 -2.41 6.84 -6.30
C ALA A 67 -2.93 7.05 -7.72
N PRO A 68 -2.24 7.87 -8.53
CA PRO A 68 -2.38 7.82 -9.98
C PRO A 68 -1.98 6.44 -10.54
N SER A 69 -2.77 5.89 -11.46
CA SER A 69 -2.56 4.55 -12.01
C SER A 69 -1.21 4.38 -12.72
N ASN A 70 -0.69 5.45 -13.30
CA ASN A 70 0.60 5.45 -14.02
C ASN A 70 1.82 5.35 -13.09
N LEU A 71 1.67 5.55 -11.78
CA LEU A 71 2.76 5.39 -10.81
C LEU A 71 3.01 3.93 -10.43
N LEU A 72 2.09 3.02 -10.76
CA LEU A 72 2.24 1.59 -10.52
C LEU A 72 2.50 0.87 -11.85
N ALA A 73 3.76 0.58 -12.12
CA ALA A 73 4.16 -0.10 -13.35
C ALA A 73 3.76 -1.57 -13.35
N GLU A 74 3.63 -2.16 -14.55
CA GLU A 74 3.38 -3.60 -14.72
C GLU A 74 4.51 -4.43 -14.09
N GLY A 75 4.16 -5.50 -13.39
CA GLY A 75 5.11 -6.37 -12.68
C GLY A 75 5.78 -5.70 -11.48
N SER A 76 5.19 -4.66 -10.91
CA SER A 76 5.74 -3.94 -9.75
C SER A 76 4.76 -3.86 -8.58
N GLY A 77 5.31 -3.60 -7.40
CA GLY A 77 4.59 -3.28 -6.17
C GLY A 77 4.98 -1.92 -5.63
N SER A 78 4.10 -1.32 -4.86
CA SER A 78 4.37 -0.07 -4.12
C SER A 78 3.44 0.06 -2.93
N THR A 79 3.93 0.73 -1.89
CA THR A 79 3.15 1.09 -0.71
C THR A 79 2.45 2.42 -0.92
N PHE A 80 1.15 2.45 -0.65
CA PHE A 80 0.33 3.66 -0.62
C PHE A 80 -0.46 3.75 0.68
N LYS A 81 -1.30 4.79 0.82
CA LYS A 81 -2.20 4.94 1.96
C LYS A 81 -3.64 5.03 1.50
N ALA A 82 -4.50 4.20 2.06
CA ALA A 82 -5.95 4.32 1.96
C ALA A 82 -6.46 4.97 3.26
N GLY A 83 -6.57 6.29 3.27
CA GLY A 83 -6.71 7.05 4.52
C GLY A 83 -5.47 6.89 5.40
N GLU A 84 -5.65 6.41 6.63
CA GLU A 84 -4.53 6.11 7.54
C GLU A 84 -3.95 4.69 7.37
N THR A 85 -4.59 3.85 6.55
CA THR A 85 -4.21 2.45 6.37
C THR A 85 -3.10 2.32 5.31
N PRO A 86 -1.90 1.82 5.65
CA PRO A 86 -0.91 1.47 4.65
C PRO A 86 -1.37 0.24 3.86
N VAL A 87 -1.29 0.32 2.54
CA VAL A 87 -1.68 -0.76 1.63
C VAL A 87 -0.60 -1.00 0.59
N ALA A 88 -0.34 -2.26 0.30
CA ALA A 88 0.54 -2.68 -0.77
C ALA A 88 -0.28 -2.93 -2.04
N CYS A 89 0.02 -2.19 -3.09
CA CYS A 89 -0.60 -2.32 -4.41
C CYS A 89 0.37 -2.97 -5.39
N PHE A 90 -0.11 -3.93 -6.16
CA PHE A 90 0.67 -4.67 -7.15
C PHE A 90 -0.07 -4.66 -8.49
N ARG A 91 0.65 -4.39 -9.59
CA ARG A 91 0.09 -4.52 -10.94
C ARG A 91 0.65 -5.76 -11.62
N ILE A 92 -0.25 -6.67 -12.00
CA ILE A 92 0.09 -7.96 -12.62
C ILE A 92 -0.95 -8.27 -13.68
N ASP A 93 -0.51 -8.52 -14.91
CA ASP A 93 -1.36 -8.82 -16.07
C ASP A 93 -2.45 -7.74 -16.30
N GLY A 94 -2.07 -6.47 -16.14
CA GLY A 94 -2.96 -5.32 -16.31
C GLY A 94 -3.99 -5.14 -15.19
N LYS A 95 -3.93 -5.93 -14.11
CA LYS A 95 -4.83 -5.83 -12.95
C LYS A 95 -4.09 -5.35 -11.71
N VAL A 96 -4.79 -4.59 -10.88
CA VAL A 96 -4.27 -4.16 -9.58
C VAL A 96 -4.79 -5.08 -8.48
N TYR A 97 -3.88 -5.53 -7.63
CA TYR A 97 -4.16 -6.30 -6.42
C TYR A 97 -3.74 -5.48 -5.21
N VAL A 98 -4.54 -5.49 -4.16
CA VAL A 98 -4.28 -4.70 -2.96
C VAL A 98 -4.41 -5.56 -1.72
N ILE A 99 -3.31 -5.63 -0.96
CA ILE A 99 -3.24 -6.31 0.33
C ILE A 99 -2.70 -5.37 1.41
N ASP A 100 -2.74 -5.79 2.65
CA ASP A 100 -2.13 -5.04 3.76
C ASP A 100 -0.63 -4.87 3.51
N ASP A 101 -0.09 -3.68 3.76
CA ASP A 101 1.33 -3.43 3.60
C ASP A 101 2.17 -3.91 4.78
N GLU A 102 1.54 -4.09 5.94
CA GLU A 102 2.22 -4.54 7.15
C GLU A 102 2.34 -6.07 7.16
N CYS A 103 3.58 -6.56 7.08
CA CYS A 103 3.88 -7.99 7.12
C CYS A 103 3.40 -8.62 8.43
N ALA A 104 2.66 -9.73 8.36
CA ALA A 104 2.11 -10.44 9.52
C ALA A 104 3.19 -11.05 10.46
N HIS A 105 4.47 -10.94 10.12
CA HIS A 105 5.59 -11.32 10.97
C HIS A 105 6.00 -10.16 11.90
N GLU A 106 6.56 -9.10 11.34
CA GLU A 106 7.10 -7.95 12.08
C GLU A 106 6.86 -6.62 11.34
N ASN A 107 5.66 -6.42 10.77
CA ASN A 107 5.22 -5.16 10.16
C ASN A 107 6.15 -4.58 9.08
N GLY A 108 6.94 -5.45 8.40
CA GLY A 108 7.78 -5.00 7.28
C GLY A 108 6.93 -4.55 6.09
N PRO A 109 7.41 -3.59 5.27
CA PRO A 109 6.66 -3.03 4.15
C PRO A 109 6.58 -4.04 2.99
N VAL A 110 5.44 -4.70 2.85
CA VAL A 110 5.23 -5.74 1.83
C VAL A 110 5.26 -5.17 0.42
N GLY A 111 4.76 -3.95 0.23
CA GLY A 111 4.76 -3.26 -1.07
C GLY A 111 6.14 -2.91 -1.61
N GLU A 112 7.18 -2.89 -0.75
CA GLU A 112 8.58 -2.72 -1.14
C GLU A 112 9.26 -4.07 -1.44
N GLY A 113 8.55 -5.17 -1.28
CA GLY A 113 9.06 -6.52 -1.46
C GLY A 113 9.36 -6.87 -2.91
N GLN A 114 10.12 -7.95 -3.09
CA GLN A 114 10.37 -8.49 -4.41
C GLN A 114 9.13 -9.25 -4.91
N LEU A 115 8.61 -8.83 -6.06
CA LEU A 115 7.48 -9.48 -6.71
C LEU A 115 8.00 -10.51 -7.74
N ASP A 116 7.46 -11.74 -7.68
CA ASP A 116 7.68 -12.80 -8.64
C ASP A 116 6.33 -13.43 -9.00
N GLY A 117 5.82 -13.11 -10.20
CA GLY A 117 4.45 -13.43 -10.59
C GLY A 117 3.46 -12.88 -9.57
N PHE A 118 2.66 -13.74 -8.95
CA PHE A 118 1.68 -13.37 -7.92
C PHE A 118 2.22 -13.48 -6.49
N VAL A 119 3.51 -13.68 -6.31
CA VAL A 119 4.12 -13.84 -4.99
C VAL A 119 5.02 -12.66 -4.67
N VAL A 120 4.71 -11.96 -3.57
CA VAL A 120 5.60 -10.95 -3.03
C VAL A 120 6.40 -11.52 -1.86
N THR A 121 7.68 -11.17 -1.79
CA THR A 121 8.59 -11.53 -0.70
C THR A 121 8.90 -10.30 0.13
N CYS A 122 8.52 -10.32 1.42
CA CYS A 122 8.78 -9.24 2.36
C CYS A 122 10.29 -8.98 2.49
N PRO A 123 10.75 -7.71 2.42
CA PRO A 123 12.18 -7.39 2.43
C PRO A 123 12.86 -7.61 3.78
N TYR A 124 12.09 -7.72 4.90
CA TYR A 124 12.68 -7.87 6.23
C TYR A 124 13.13 -9.30 6.50
N HIS A 125 12.19 -10.28 6.44
CA HIS A 125 12.47 -11.66 6.86
C HIS A 125 12.03 -12.69 5.82
N ASN A 126 11.88 -12.27 4.55
CA ASN A 126 11.57 -13.13 3.41
C ASN A 126 10.26 -13.94 3.54
N TRP A 127 9.30 -13.46 4.34
CA TRP A 127 7.97 -14.03 4.32
C TRP A 127 7.30 -13.75 2.99
N ARG A 128 6.65 -14.77 2.43
CA ARG A 128 6.08 -14.76 1.08
C ARG A 128 4.58 -14.75 1.15
N TYR A 129 3.95 -13.92 0.33
CA TYR A 129 2.49 -13.76 0.27
C TYR A 129 1.99 -13.86 -1.15
N ASP A 130 0.85 -14.54 -1.35
CA ASP A 130 0.10 -14.48 -2.61
C ASP A 130 -0.75 -13.19 -2.62
N VAL A 131 -0.46 -12.29 -3.55
CA VAL A 131 -1.12 -10.97 -3.62
C VAL A 131 -2.58 -11.03 -4.03
N ARG A 132 -3.06 -12.15 -4.57
CA ARG A 132 -4.45 -12.35 -5.01
C ARG A 132 -5.41 -12.55 -3.83
N ASN A 133 -4.92 -13.13 -2.74
CA ASN A 133 -5.74 -13.54 -1.61
C ASN A 133 -5.12 -13.26 -0.23
N GLY A 134 -3.88 -12.74 -0.19
CA GLY A 134 -3.15 -12.41 1.03
C GLY A 134 -2.59 -13.62 1.79
N ASP A 135 -2.68 -14.83 1.27
CA ASP A 135 -2.20 -16.04 1.96
C ASP A 135 -0.68 -15.98 2.15
N CYS A 136 -0.23 -16.26 3.36
CA CYS A 136 1.19 -16.41 3.63
C CYS A 136 1.65 -17.82 3.20
N LEU A 137 2.61 -17.86 2.29
CA LEU A 137 3.19 -19.12 1.79
C LEU A 137 4.25 -19.68 2.75
N THR A 138 4.81 -18.83 3.59
CA THR A 138 5.84 -19.19 4.59
C THR A 138 5.22 -19.76 5.85
N ASN A 139 4.10 -19.19 6.31
CA ASN A 139 3.37 -19.65 7.48
C ASN A 139 1.88 -19.73 7.16
N LYS A 140 1.34 -20.95 7.08
CA LYS A 140 -0.04 -21.22 6.65
C LYS A 140 -1.13 -20.72 7.62
N GLU A 141 -0.76 -20.38 8.84
CA GLU A 141 -1.68 -19.82 9.85
C GLU A 141 -1.83 -18.29 9.73
N ARG A 142 -1.00 -17.66 8.90
CA ARG A 142 -0.96 -16.22 8.72
C ARG A 142 -1.42 -15.81 7.33
N PHE A 143 -2.08 -14.69 7.25
CA PHE A 143 -2.49 -14.06 6.00
C PHE A 143 -2.68 -12.56 6.21
N LEU A 144 -2.58 -11.81 5.12
CA LEU A 144 -2.79 -10.37 5.08
C LEU A 144 -4.23 -10.04 4.68
N SER A 145 -4.73 -8.89 5.11
CA SER A 145 -6.02 -8.39 4.62
C SER A 145 -5.95 -8.15 3.12
N CYS A 146 -7.08 -8.37 2.44
CA CYS A 146 -7.25 -8.02 1.02
C CYS A 146 -8.32 -6.95 0.91
N PHE A 147 -8.19 -6.09 -0.08
CA PHE A 147 -9.09 -4.96 -0.28
C PHE A 147 -9.75 -5.00 -1.65
N ALA A 148 -10.97 -4.46 -1.72
CA ALA A 148 -11.59 -4.15 -2.99
C ALA A 148 -10.77 -3.04 -3.69
N VAL A 149 -10.59 -3.19 -5.00
CA VAL A 149 -9.84 -2.22 -5.79
C VAL A 149 -10.56 -1.98 -7.11
N LYS A 150 -10.49 -0.75 -7.59
CA LYS A 150 -10.87 -0.37 -8.96
C LYS A 150 -9.90 0.66 -9.51
N GLU A 151 -9.85 0.77 -10.82
CA GLU A 151 -9.16 1.85 -11.51
C GLU A 151 -10.19 2.68 -12.25
N GLU A 152 -10.24 3.97 -11.95
CA GLU A 152 -11.21 4.89 -12.53
C GLU A 152 -10.63 6.31 -12.57
N GLY A 153 -10.89 7.03 -13.67
CA GLY A 153 -10.42 8.40 -13.82
C GLY A 153 -8.89 8.57 -13.82
N GLY A 154 -8.12 7.50 -14.10
CA GLY A 154 -6.66 7.52 -14.06
C GLY A 154 -6.08 7.30 -12.66
N TYR A 155 -6.91 6.89 -11.69
CA TYR A 155 -6.49 6.64 -10.31
C TYR A 155 -6.78 5.20 -9.88
N ILE A 156 -5.97 4.71 -8.93
CA ILE A 156 -6.22 3.48 -8.19
C ILE A 156 -7.06 3.84 -6.97
N TRP A 157 -8.18 3.16 -6.82
CA TRP A 157 -9.12 3.35 -5.71
C TRP A 157 -9.19 2.09 -4.87
N VAL A 158 -9.05 2.23 -3.57
CA VAL A 158 -9.12 1.14 -2.60
C VAL A 158 -10.39 1.27 -1.77
N GLY A 159 -11.16 0.21 -1.73
CA GLY A 159 -12.43 0.13 -1.01
C GLY A 159 -12.33 -0.70 0.27
N ARG A 160 -13.47 -1.26 0.67
CA ARG A 160 -13.57 -2.08 1.89
C ARG A 160 -12.65 -3.29 1.86
N LYS A 161 -12.30 -3.79 3.05
CA LYS A 161 -11.64 -5.09 3.19
C LYS A 161 -12.58 -6.20 2.68
N LEU A 162 -12.03 -7.08 1.86
CA LEU A 162 -12.69 -8.29 1.39
C LEU A 162 -12.40 -9.48 2.31
N ARG A 163 -11.23 -9.46 2.93
CA ARG A 163 -10.76 -10.43 3.91
C ARG A 163 -9.94 -9.70 4.98
N GLU A 164 -10.21 -10.00 6.25
CA GLU A 164 -9.42 -9.49 7.38
C GLU A 164 -8.19 -10.37 7.59
N GLY A 165 -7.02 -9.76 7.76
CA GLY A 165 -5.76 -10.46 8.00
C GLY A 165 -5.63 -10.96 9.42
N THR A 166 -4.65 -11.84 9.66
CA THR A 166 -4.29 -12.32 11.00
C THR A 166 -3.40 -11.34 11.75
N HIS A 167 -2.99 -10.26 11.10
CA HIS A 167 -2.18 -9.23 11.69
C HIS A 167 -3.07 -8.20 12.39
N SER A 168 -2.93 -8.08 13.70
CA SER A 168 -3.57 -7.00 14.48
C SER A 168 -2.69 -5.77 14.43
N ARG A 169 -3.17 -4.69 13.81
CA ARG A 169 -2.51 -3.39 13.90
C ARG A 169 -2.53 -2.91 15.33
N GLY A 170 -1.38 -3.01 16.01
CA GLY A 170 -1.13 -2.40 17.32
C GLY A 170 -2.14 -2.78 18.38
N GLY A 171 -1.80 -3.78 19.20
CA GLY A 171 -2.16 -3.88 20.60
C GLY A 171 -3.57 -3.51 21.02
N GLU A 172 -4.61 -3.86 20.31
CA GLU A 172 -5.88 -4.07 20.97
C GLU A 172 -5.74 -5.37 21.76
N HIS A 173 -5.50 -5.20 23.04
CA HIS A 173 -5.74 -6.22 24.03
C HIS A 173 -7.10 -6.84 23.70
N ASP A 174 -7.13 -8.11 23.40
CA ASP A 174 -8.35 -8.90 23.47
C ASP A 174 -8.79 -8.90 24.93
N ASP A 175 -9.61 -7.93 25.29
CA ASP A 175 -10.22 -7.80 26.63
C ASP A 175 -11.41 -8.74 26.82
N GLY A 176 -11.50 -9.80 25.99
CA GLY A 176 -12.40 -10.91 26.22
C GLY A 176 -13.91 -10.56 26.12
N LEU A 177 -14.23 -9.39 25.55
CA LEU A 177 -15.62 -8.95 25.32
C LEU A 177 -16.12 -9.32 23.92
N THR A 178 -15.81 -10.53 23.46
CA THR A 178 -16.56 -11.11 22.36
C THR A 178 -17.96 -11.47 22.81
N THR A 179 -18.90 -10.70 22.34
CA THR A 179 -20.33 -11.05 22.14
C THR A 179 -20.75 -12.41 22.71
N ARG A 180 -20.99 -12.47 24.02
CA ARG A 180 -21.79 -13.55 24.58
C ARG A 180 -23.23 -13.32 24.13
N ASN A 181 -23.69 -14.25 23.27
CA ASN A 181 -25.07 -14.58 23.01
C ASN A 181 -26.09 -13.86 23.90
N ILE A 182 -26.73 -12.84 23.36
CA ILE A 182 -28.02 -12.40 23.86
C ILE A 182 -29.03 -13.42 23.33
N LYS A 183 -29.36 -14.42 24.14
CA LYS A 183 -30.60 -15.15 23.97
C LYS A 183 -31.71 -14.17 24.28
N VAL A 184 -32.52 -13.84 23.29
CA VAL A 184 -33.82 -13.21 23.44
C VAL A 184 -34.80 -14.35 23.65
N ASP A 185 -35.35 -14.48 24.85
CA ASP A 185 -36.54 -15.25 25.14
C ASP A 185 -37.76 -14.49 24.61
#